data_7c1d068a00edc8180a60c31e798f2e74
#
_entry.id   7c1d068a00edc8180a60c31e798f2e74
#
_cell.length_a   1.000
_cell.length_b   1.000
_cell.length_c   1.000
_cell.angle_alpha   90.00
_cell.angle_beta   90.00
_cell.angle_gamma   90.00
#
_symmetry.space_group_name_H-M   'P 1'
#
loop_
_entity.id
_entity.type
_entity.pdbx_description
1 polymer ?
#
loop_
_entity_poly.entity_id
_entity_poly.type
_entity_poly.pdbx_seq_one_letter_code
_entity_poly.pdbx_strand_id
1 'polypeptide(L)'
;HLSEQAYSFFFAANAFFLIIGPLFYIKMSKYFSSFQIVVGSFAITTVSGILVCGFGLSSPFIFAIALIPTSFFSGVLRPLGTNLMFNQQKGDAGSASSLMNFTATIFGTFGMFIASLNKIDNVILLGALTIITSIISIILWFPISKKITM
;
A
#
# COMPACT_ATOMS: atom_id res chain seq x y z
N HIS A 1 4.70 27.48 -0.03
CA HIS A 1 5.99 26.79 0.12
C HIS A 1 6.05 26.18 1.53
N LEU A 2 6.06 24.85 1.61
CA LEU A 2 6.38 24.15 2.86
C LEU A 2 7.87 24.37 3.18
N SER A 3 8.18 24.54 4.46
CA SER A 3 9.57 24.47 4.90
C SER A 3 10.07 23.03 4.76
N GLU A 4 11.36 22.85 4.50
CA GLU A 4 12.01 21.54 4.40
C GLU A 4 11.80 20.70 5.67
N GLN A 5 11.74 21.36 6.83
CA GLN A 5 11.45 20.73 8.12
C GLN A 5 10.04 20.17 8.19
N ALA A 6 9.02 20.90 7.71
CA ALA A 6 7.64 20.43 7.69
C ALA A 6 7.46 19.22 6.76
N TYR A 7 8.11 19.24 5.59
CA TYR A 7 8.11 18.10 4.67
C TYR A 7 8.72 16.86 5.32
N SER A 8 9.88 17.03 5.96
CA SER A 8 10.58 15.93 6.66
C SER A 8 9.71 15.33 7.78
N PHE A 9 8.97 16.17 8.50
CA PHE A 9 8.08 15.72 9.57
C PHE A 9 6.89 14.91 9.03
N PHE A 10 6.28 15.34 7.93
CA PHE A 10 5.19 14.57 7.30
C PHE A 10 5.66 13.23 6.74
N PHE A 11 6.85 13.23 6.15
CA PHE A 11 7.46 11.99 5.66
C PHE A 11 7.75 11.01 6.81
N ALA A 12 8.34 11.51 7.90
CA ALA A 12 8.62 10.71 9.09
C ALA A 12 7.34 10.15 9.73
N ALA A 13 6.26 10.93 9.79
CA ALA A 13 4.98 10.47 10.30
C ALA A 13 4.41 9.32 9.46
N ASN A 14 4.42 9.42 8.12
CA ASN A 14 3.98 8.34 7.25
C ASN A 14 4.87 7.10 7.36
N ALA A 15 6.20 7.27 7.45
CA ALA A 15 7.13 6.16 7.67
C ALA A 15 6.87 5.45 9.02
N PHE A 16 6.54 6.20 10.06
CA PHE A 16 6.18 5.64 11.37
C PHE A 16 4.95 4.71 11.28
N PHE A 17 3.90 5.14 10.58
CA PHE A 17 2.71 4.31 10.39
C PHE A 17 3.00 3.08 9.52
N LEU A 18 3.87 3.18 8.54
CA LEU A 18 4.34 2.04 7.74
C LEU A 18 5.07 0.99 8.61
N ILE A 19 5.90 1.44 9.56
CA ILE A 19 6.66 0.57 10.47
C ILE A 19 5.76 -0.10 11.51
N ILE A 20 4.74 0.59 12.00
CA ILE A 20 3.78 0.04 12.98
C ILE A 20 2.84 -0.99 12.32
N GLY A 21 2.54 -0.87 11.05
CA GLY A 21 1.63 -1.76 10.32
C GLY A 21 1.87 -3.25 10.56
N PRO A 22 3.11 -3.77 10.42
CA PRO A 22 3.44 -5.18 10.68
C PRO A 22 3.13 -5.65 12.10
N LEU A 23 3.27 -4.79 13.10
CA LEU A 23 2.92 -5.12 14.49
C LEU A 23 1.41 -5.31 14.66
N PHE A 24 0.63 -4.48 13.98
CA PHE A 24 -0.83 -4.61 13.95
C PHE A 24 -1.28 -5.85 13.19
N TYR A 25 -0.57 -6.26 12.13
CA TYR A 25 -0.86 -7.49 11.42
C TYR A 25 -0.85 -8.71 12.34
N ILE A 26 0.12 -8.82 13.25
CA ILE A 26 0.20 -9.93 14.22
C ILE A 26 -1.06 -10.02 15.10
N LYS A 27 -1.62 -8.86 15.44
CA LYS A 27 -2.85 -8.79 16.23
C LYS A 27 -4.09 -9.10 15.39
N MET A 28 -4.16 -8.52 14.20
CA MET A 28 -5.28 -8.71 13.28
C MET A 28 -5.39 -10.16 12.78
N SER A 29 -4.28 -10.83 12.53
CA SER A 29 -4.24 -12.23 12.07
C SER A 29 -4.81 -13.24 13.06
N LYS A 30 -4.98 -12.85 14.34
CA LYS A 30 -5.64 -13.69 15.36
C LYS A 30 -7.17 -13.65 15.29
N TYR A 31 -7.75 -12.58 14.75
CA TYR A 31 -9.19 -12.34 14.76
C TYR A 31 -9.80 -12.33 13.36
N PHE A 32 -9.01 -12.05 12.34
CA PHE A 32 -9.47 -11.90 10.97
C PHE A 32 -8.76 -12.88 10.04
N SER A 33 -9.51 -13.40 9.07
CA SER A 33 -8.91 -14.23 8.01
C SER A 33 -8.04 -13.38 7.08
N SER A 34 -7.09 -14.04 6.39
CA SER A 34 -6.25 -13.38 5.38
C SER A 34 -7.09 -12.65 4.32
N PHE A 35 -8.23 -13.23 3.94
CA PHE A 35 -9.16 -12.61 3.00
C PHE A 35 -9.71 -11.28 3.52
N GLN A 36 -10.19 -11.25 4.76
CA GLN A 36 -10.75 -10.05 5.39
C GLN A 36 -9.69 -8.96 5.56
N ILE A 37 -8.47 -9.33 5.95
CA ILE A 37 -7.37 -8.37 6.11
C ILE A 37 -7.02 -7.73 4.77
N VAL A 38 -6.89 -8.52 3.70
CA VAL A 38 -6.54 -7.99 2.37
C VAL A 38 -7.64 -7.07 1.83
N VAL A 39 -8.88 -7.55 1.81
CA VAL A 39 -10.00 -6.77 1.27
C VAL A 39 -10.24 -5.50 2.10
N GLY A 40 -10.23 -5.61 3.43
CA GLY A 40 -10.39 -4.47 4.33
C GLY A 40 -9.27 -3.43 4.16
N SER A 41 -8.02 -3.88 4.06
CA SER A 41 -6.87 -3.00 3.86
C SER A 41 -6.98 -2.23 2.54
N PHE A 42 -7.25 -2.91 1.43
CA PHE A 42 -7.39 -2.24 0.14
C PHE A 42 -8.65 -1.35 0.05
N ALA A 43 -9.76 -1.72 0.71
CA ALA A 43 -10.94 -0.87 0.79
C ALA A 43 -10.62 0.45 1.51
N ILE A 44 -9.93 0.41 2.64
CA ILE A 44 -9.52 1.62 3.37
C ILE A 44 -8.49 2.42 2.57
N THR A 45 -7.55 1.76 1.89
CA THR A 45 -6.59 2.41 1.00
C THR A 45 -7.30 3.12 -0.17
N THR A 46 -8.37 2.53 -0.71
CA THR A 46 -9.20 3.19 -1.75
C THR A 46 -9.86 4.47 -1.21
N VAL A 47 -10.43 4.41 0.00
CA VAL A 47 -11.00 5.60 0.66
C VAL A 47 -9.93 6.67 0.89
N SER A 48 -8.74 6.27 1.34
CA SER A 48 -7.59 7.18 1.48
C SER A 48 -7.23 7.85 0.15
N GLY A 49 -7.18 7.11 -0.95
CA GLY A 49 -6.94 7.65 -2.29
C GLY A 49 -8.01 8.67 -2.72
N ILE A 50 -9.29 8.41 -2.42
CA ILE A 50 -10.40 9.35 -2.69
C ILE A 50 -10.22 10.64 -1.88
N LEU A 51 -9.84 10.53 -0.59
CA LEU A 51 -9.57 11.70 0.24
C LEU A 51 -8.38 12.52 -0.28
N VAL A 52 -7.33 11.86 -0.77
CA VAL A 52 -6.18 12.53 -1.40
C VAL A 52 -6.62 13.26 -2.67
N CYS A 53 -7.41 12.65 -3.54
CA CYS A 53 -7.92 13.31 -4.77
C CYS A 53 -8.84 14.50 -4.46
N GLY A 54 -9.72 14.36 -3.45
CA GLY A 54 -10.71 15.39 -3.14
C GLY A 54 -10.17 16.57 -2.32
N PHE A 55 -9.31 16.30 -1.37
CA PHE A 55 -8.86 17.25 -0.37
C PHE A 55 -7.36 17.48 -0.32
N GLY A 56 -6.56 16.64 -0.98
CA GLY A 56 -5.11 16.70 -0.92
C GLY A 56 -4.48 18.00 -1.42
N LEU A 57 -5.15 18.70 -2.34
CA LEU A 57 -4.71 20.00 -2.84
C LEU A 57 -5.01 21.17 -1.89
N SER A 58 -5.93 21.00 -0.95
CA SER A 58 -6.37 22.08 -0.06
C SER A 58 -5.26 22.49 0.92
N SER A 59 -4.48 21.53 1.43
CA SER A 59 -3.40 21.79 2.37
C SER A 59 -2.42 20.60 2.39
N PRO A 60 -1.11 20.85 2.48
CA PRO A 60 -0.11 19.80 2.66
C PRO A 60 -0.32 18.95 3.92
N PHE A 61 -0.90 19.53 4.95
CA PHE A 61 -1.26 18.84 6.19
C PHE A 61 -2.39 17.84 5.97
N ILE A 62 -3.44 18.23 5.23
CA ILE A 62 -4.56 17.36 4.87
C ILE A 62 -4.06 16.21 3.97
N PHE A 63 -3.19 16.53 3.01
CA PHE A 63 -2.56 15.51 2.17
C PHE A 63 -1.80 14.47 2.99
N ALA A 64 -0.95 14.92 3.93
CA ALA A 64 -0.17 14.02 4.77
C ALA A 64 -1.06 13.11 5.64
N ILE A 65 -2.12 13.65 6.24
CA ILE A 65 -3.08 12.87 7.03
C ILE A 65 -3.86 11.89 6.16
N ALA A 66 -4.29 12.30 4.97
CA ALA A 66 -5.02 11.43 4.04
C ALA A 66 -4.19 10.24 3.56
N LEU A 67 -2.84 10.35 3.55
CA LEU A 67 -1.93 9.26 3.19
C LEU A 67 -1.65 8.28 4.33
N ILE A 68 -1.88 8.65 5.59
CA ILE A 68 -1.60 7.78 6.74
C ILE A 68 -2.25 6.39 6.61
N PRO A 69 -3.55 6.26 6.26
CA PRO A 69 -4.15 4.94 6.09
C PRO A 69 -3.47 4.10 5.02
N THR A 70 -3.08 4.71 3.89
CA THR A 70 -2.33 4.02 2.83
C THR A 70 -1.00 3.49 3.34
N SER A 71 -0.22 4.30 4.04
CA SER A 71 1.07 3.90 4.62
C SER A 71 0.91 2.79 5.66
N PHE A 72 -0.06 2.92 6.56
CA PHE A 72 -0.33 1.94 7.59
C PHE A 72 -0.74 0.58 7.02
N PHE A 73 -1.73 0.54 6.12
CA PHE A 73 -2.22 -0.72 5.55
C PHE A 73 -1.23 -1.34 4.56
N SER A 74 -0.39 -0.55 3.90
CA SER A 74 0.77 -1.06 3.16
C SER A 74 1.74 -1.81 4.07
N GLY A 75 1.97 -1.29 5.28
CA GLY A 75 2.75 -1.97 6.32
C GLY A 75 2.09 -3.28 6.79
N VAL A 76 0.77 -3.29 7.01
CA VAL A 76 0.00 -4.49 7.41
C VAL A 76 0.07 -5.59 6.34
N LEU A 77 -0.02 -5.24 5.07
CA LEU A 77 -0.05 -6.19 3.96
C LEU A 77 1.31 -6.83 3.66
N ARG A 78 2.42 -6.20 4.00
CA ARG A 78 3.78 -6.73 3.74
C ARG A 78 4.02 -8.12 4.35
N PRO A 79 3.87 -8.33 5.67
CA PRO A 79 4.09 -9.66 6.26
C PRO A 79 3.08 -10.69 5.77
N LEU A 80 1.84 -10.29 5.51
CA LEU A 80 0.82 -11.18 4.96
C LEU A 80 1.23 -11.69 3.58
N GLY A 81 1.62 -10.80 2.67
CA GLY A 81 2.07 -11.17 1.33
C GLY A 81 3.29 -12.09 1.36
N THR A 82 4.27 -11.78 2.21
CA THR A 82 5.47 -12.59 2.40
C THR A 82 5.13 -14.00 2.90
N ASN A 83 4.27 -14.11 3.92
CA ASN A 83 3.85 -15.40 4.47
C ASN A 83 3.08 -16.24 3.44
N LEU A 84 2.18 -15.64 2.68
CA LEU A 84 1.44 -16.33 1.63
C LEU A 84 2.36 -16.87 0.52
N MET A 85 3.36 -16.10 0.12
CA MET A 85 4.34 -16.55 -0.87
C MET A 85 5.21 -17.70 -0.36
N PHE A 86 5.73 -17.60 0.86
CA PHE A 86 6.57 -18.65 1.42
C PHE A 86 5.81 -19.96 1.66
N ASN A 87 4.54 -19.88 2.04
CA ASN A 87 3.72 -21.09 2.21
C ASN A 87 3.45 -21.84 0.89
N GLN A 88 3.52 -21.16 -0.24
CA GLN A 88 3.31 -21.77 -1.56
C GLN A 88 4.60 -22.28 -2.20
N GLN A 89 5.75 -21.80 -1.78
CA GLN A 89 7.06 -22.20 -2.30
C GLN A 89 7.71 -23.22 -1.37
N LYS A 90 7.63 -24.50 -1.74
CA LYS A 90 8.22 -25.62 -0.99
C LYS A 90 9.72 -25.79 -1.28
N GLY A 91 10.55 -24.77 -1.21
CA GLY A 91 11.95 -25.09 -1.44
C GLY A 91 12.95 -23.93 -1.42
N ASP A 92 12.63 -22.78 -1.96
CA ASP A 92 13.61 -21.68 -2.06
C ASP A 92 13.02 -20.33 -1.65
N ALA A 93 13.13 -20.04 -0.37
CA ALA A 93 12.71 -18.76 0.20
C ALA A 93 13.53 -17.58 -0.38
N GLY A 94 14.77 -17.83 -0.80
CA GLY A 94 15.65 -16.85 -1.44
C GLY A 94 15.12 -16.39 -2.79
N SER A 95 14.77 -17.33 -3.66
CA SER A 95 14.16 -17.01 -4.97
C SER A 95 12.81 -16.33 -4.83
N ALA A 96 11.97 -16.74 -3.88
CA ALA A 96 10.69 -16.10 -3.62
C ALA A 96 10.84 -14.64 -3.18
N SER A 97 11.75 -14.36 -2.26
CA SER A 97 12.01 -12.99 -1.79
C SER A 97 12.63 -12.11 -2.87
N SER A 98 13.52 -12.67 -3.70
CA SER A 98 14.12 -11.96 -4.84
C SER A 98 13.07 -11.59 -5.88
N LEU A 99 12.16 -12.50 -6.22
CA LEU A 99 11.05 -12.22 -7.14
C LEU A 99 10.10 -11.15 -6.60
N MET A 100 9.80 -11.19 -5.30
CA MET A 100 8.98 -10.18 -4.63
C MET A 100 9.60 -8.78 -4.74
N ASN A 101 10.89 -8.65 -4.41
CA ASN A 101 11.60 -7.39 -4.46
C ASN A 101 11.75 -6.88 -5.90
N PHE A 102 12.05 -7.78 -6.84
CA PHE A 102 12.14 -7.45 -8.27
C PHE A 102 10.80 -6.90 -8.79
N THR A 103 9.70 -7.59 -8.50
CA THR A 103 8.35 -7.16 -8.90
C THR A 103 8.00 -5.81 -8.28
N ALA A 104 8.24 -5.62 -6.98
CA ALA A 104 7.99 -4.35 -6.29
C ALA A 104 8.81 -3.20 -6.90
N THR A 105 10.07 -3.44 -7.26
CA THR A 105 10.95 -2.45 -7.90
C THR A 105 10.42 -2.07 -9.29
N ILE A 106 10.04 -3.05 -10.12
CA ILE A 106 9.47 -2.78 -11.45
C ILE A 106 8.19 -1.94 -11.34
N PHE A 107 7.24 -2.34 -10.51
CA PHE A 107 5.99 -1.58 -10.34
C PHE A 107 6.23 -0.20 -9.74
N GLY A 108 7.18 -0.07 -8.80
CA GLY A 108 7.60 1.22 -8.26
C GLY A 108 8.19 2.15 -9.32
N THR A 109 9.08 1.62 -10.17
CA THR A 109 9.67 2.37 -11.29
C THR A 109 8.61 2.78 -12.31
N PHE A 110 7.67 1.90 -12.61
CA PHE A 110 6.55 2.21 -13.51
C PHE A 110 5.67 3.34 -12.95
N GLY A 111 5.39 3.31 -11.65
CA GLY A 111 4.66 4.39 -10.98
C GLY A 111 5.39 5.73 -11.05
N MET A 112 6.70 5.75 -10.80
CA MET A 112 7.54 6.96 -10.93
C MET A 112 7.58 7.46 -12.39
N PHE A 113 7.69 6.55 -13.36
CA PHE A 113 7.68 6.91 -14.77
C PHE A 113 6.37 7.58 -15.17
N ILE A 114 5.21 7.03 -14.77
CA ILE A 114 3.91 7.64 -15.02
C ILE A 114 3.84 9.03 -14.36
N ALA A 115 4.33 9.16 -13.12
CA ALA A 115 4.37 10.45 -12.43
C ALA A 115 5.24 11.49 -13.13
N SER A 116 6.35 11.08 -13.74
CA SER A 116 7.26 12.00 -14.45
C SER A 116 6.72 12.51 -15.80
N LEU A 117 5.88 11.72 -16.46
CA LEU A 117 5.30 12.08 -17.77
C LEU A 117 4.05 12.95 -17.66
N ASN A 118 3.47 13.07 -16.48
CA ASN A 118 2.16 13.65 -16.31
C ASN A 118 2.23 15.17 -16.09
N LYS A 119 1.32 15.89 -16.74
CA LYS A 119 1.10 17.34 -16.56
C LYS A 119 0.05 17.66 -15.49
N ILE A 120 -0.54 16.63 -14.89
CA ILE A 120 -1.53 16.75 -13.80
C ILE A 120 -0.77 16.93 -12.48
N ASP A 121 -1.39 17.59 -11.51
CA ASP A 121 -0.83 17.70 -10.16
C ASP A 121 -0.49 16.31 -9.58
N ASN A 122 0.76 16.16 -9.13
CA ASN A 122 1.27 14.89 -8.59
C ASN A 122 0.43 14.35 -7.40
N VAL A 123 -0.27 15.24 -6.68
CA VAL A 123 -1.17 14.87 -5.59
C VAL A 123 -2.39 14.10 -6.12
N ILE A 124 -3.04 14.63 -7.15
CA ILE A 124 -4.20 13.98 -7.78
C ILE A 124 -3.77 12.66 -8.43
N LEU A 125 -2.65 12.67 -9.12
CA LEU A 125 -2.11 11.46 -9.75
C LEU A 125 -1.84 10.35 -8.72
N LEU A 126 -1.23 10.70 -7.58
CA LEU A 126 -0.94 9.75 -6.52
C LEU A 126 -2.24 9.18 -5.92
N GLY A 127 -3.24 10.01 -5.68
CA GLY A 127 -4.55 9.55 -5.23
C GLY A 127 -5.23 8.63 -6.25
N ALA A 128 -5.22 8.99 -7.54
CA ALA A 128 -5.79 8.17 -8.61
C ALA A 128 -5.08 6.82 -8.75
N LEU A 129 -3.75 6.80 -8.75
CA LEU A 129 -2.97 5.56 -8.77
C LEU A 129 -3.27 4.67 -7.57
N THR A 130 -3.41 5.26 -6.38
CA THR A 130 -3.78 4.54 -5.16
C THR A 130 -5.16 3.88 -5.29
N ILE A 131 -6.15 4.58 -5.82
CA ILE A 131 -7.49 4.04 -6.06
C ILE A 131 -7.45 2.89 -7.07
N ILE A 132 -6.84 3.13 -8.23
CA ILE A 132 -6.79 2.15 -9.32
C ILE A 132 -6.08 0.87 -8.87
N THR A 133 -4.90 0.99 -8.26
CA THR A 133 -4.13 -0.17 -7.80
C THR A 133 -4.84 -0.94 -6.69
N SER A 134 -5.52 -0.26 -5.77
CA SER A 134 -6.28 -0.91 -4.70
C SER A 134 -7.49 -1.69 -5.26
N ILE A 135 -8.24 -1.12 -6.19
CA ILE A 135 -9.38 -1.79 -6.83
C ILE A 135 -8.92 -3.01 -7.63
N ILE A 136 -7.87 -2.85 -8.44
CA ILE A 136 -7.28 -3.98 -9.19
C ILE A 136 -6.83 -5.08 -8.24
N SER A 137 -6.19 -4.72 -7.13
CA SER A 137 -5.73 -5.68 -6.12
C SER A 137 -6.89 -6.45 -5.48
N ILE A 138 -8.00 -5.78 -5.16
CA ILE A 138 -9.21 -6.44 -4.65
C ILE A 138 -9.74 -7.43 -5.69
N ILE A 139 -9.89 -7.01 -6.94
CA ILE A 139 -10.44 -7.86 -8.02
C ILE A 139 -9.56 -9.10 -8.23
N LEU A 140 -8.25 -8.93 -8.27
CA LEU A 140 -7.29 -10.04 -8.43
C LEU A 140 -7.25 -10.97 -7.22
N TRP A 141 -7.52 -10.43 -6.02
CA TRP A 141 -7.50 -11.22 -4.79
C TRP A 141 -8.64 -12.25 -4.73
N PHE A 142 -9.81 -11.95 -5.29
CA PHE A 142 -10.95 -12.87 -5.27
C PHE A 142 -10.67 -14.26 -5.85
N PRO A 143 -10.13 -14.40 -7.08
CA PRO A 143 -9.78 -15.72 -7.62
C PRO A 143 -8.58 -16.36 -6.91
N ILE A 144 -7.61 -15.57 -6.45
CA ILE A 144 -6.41 -16.06 -5.79
C ILE A 144 -6.75 -16.65 -4.42
N SER A 145 -7.59 -15.98 -3.65
CA SER A 145 -7.98 -16.44 -2.31
C SER A 145 -8.68 -17.79 -2.33
N LYS A 146 -9.48 -18.08 -3.36
CA LYS A 146 -10.14 -19.39 -3.54
C LYS A 146 -9.15 -20.53 -3.79
N LYS A 147 -8.02 -20.25 -4.43
CA LYS A 147 -6.96 -21.24 -4.69
C LYS A 147 -6.04 -21.50 -3.48
N ILE A 148 -5.91 -20.52 -2.59
CA ILE A 148 -5.07 -20.61 -1.40
C ILE A 148 -5.79 -21.36 -0.27
N THR A 149 -7.13 -21.32 -0.24
CA THR A 149 -7.95 -21.96 0.80
C THR A 149 -8.24 -23.44 0.50
N MET A 150 -7.84 -23.94 -0.67
CA MET A 150 -7.84 -25.36 -1.03
C MET A 150 -6.47 -26.00 -0.81
#